data_798cad71ca52ceaa67a64fe2d499157e
#
_entry.id   798cad71ca52ceaa67a64fe2d499157e
#
_cell.length_a   1.000
_cell.length_b   1.000
_cell.length_c   1.000
_cell.angle_alpha   90.00
_cell.angle_beta   90.00
_cell.angle_gamma   90.00
#
_symmetry.space_group_name_H-M   'P 1'
#
loop_
_entity.id
_entity.type
_entity.pdbx_description
1 polymer ?
#
loop_
_entity_poly.entity_id
_entity_poly.type
_entity_poly.pdbx_seq_one_letter_code
_entity_poly.pdbx_strand_id
1 'polypeptide(L)'
;MASSVNLGDQLEAFITEAVKKGRYGSRSEVLREGVRLVQEREAKWARFEAEVQKGIDDADAGRTEDADVVFDRLIAKYKAMAAKSAA
;
A
#
# COMPACT_ATOMS: atom_id res chain seq x y z
N MET A 1 11.12 16.86 -18.79
CA MET A 1 10.86 17.93 -17.83
C MET A 1 11.51 17.61 -16.50
N ALA A 2 12.28 18.52 -15.99
CA ALA A 2 12.88 18.31 -14.69
C ALA A 2 11.82 18.33 -13.60
N SER A 3 11.90 17.42 -12.68
CA SER A 3 11.03 17.41 -11.53
C SER A 3 11.44 18.55 -10.60
N SER A 4 10.54 19.46 -10.32
CA SER A 4 10.78 20.54 -9.37
C SER A 4 10.28 20.22 -7.97
N VAL A 5 9.81 18.99 -7.76
CA VAL A 5 9.27 18.57 -6.47
C VAL A 5 10.40 18.42 -5.46
N ASN A 6 10.28 19.13 -4.34
CA ASN A 6 11.18 18.97 -3.22
C ASN A 6 10.48 18.11 -2.16
N LEU A 7 11.06 16.97 -1.85
CA LEU A 7 10.48 16.00 -0.93
C LEU A 7 10.94 16.18 0.51
N GLY A 8 11.77 17.18 0.75
CA GLY A 8 12.38 17.37 2.07
C GLY A 8 13.72 16.68 2.17
N ASP A 9 14.54 17.14 3.09
CA ASP A 9 15.95 16.73 3.16
C ASP A 9 16.13 15.23 3.35
N GLN A 10 15.34 14.61 4.20
CA GLN A 10 15.49 13.18 4.47
C GLN A 10 15.17 12.32 3.25
N LEU A 11 14.08 12.62 2.56
CA LEU A 11 13.70 11.85 1.39
C LEU A 11 14.63 12.12 0.22
N GLU A 12 15.08 13.36 0.05
CA GLU A 12 16.05 13.68 -1.00
C GLU A 12 17.38 12.97 -0.77
N ALA A 13 17.83 12.91 0.48
CA ALA A 13 19.05 12.18 0.82
C ALA A 13 18.90 10.67 0.54
N PHE A 14 17.75 10.10 0.84
CA PHE A 14 17.47 8.70 0.54
C PHE A 14 17.55 8.43 -0.96
N ILE A 15 16.94 9.30 -1.77
CA ILE A 15 16.94 9.16 -3.22
C ILE A 15 18.37 9.23 -3.75
N THR A 16 19.12 10.22 -3.30
CA THR A 16 20.51 10.39 -3.71
C THR A 16 21.33 9.14 -3.43
N GLU A 17 21.18 8.58 -2.23
CA GLU A 17 21.91 7.39 -1.84
C GLU A 17 21.50 6.17 -2.67
N ALA A 18 20.19 6.02 -2.93
CA ALA A 18 19.69 4.89 -3.73
C ALA A 18 20.25 4.91 -5.15
N VAL A 19 20.34 6.09 -5.76
CA VAL A 19 20.92 6.26 -7.08
C VAL A 19 22.43 6.01 -7.04
N LYS A 20 23.09 6.55 -6.03
CA LYS A 20 24.55 6.39 -5.87
C LYS A 20 24.94 4.94 -5.72
N LYS A 21 24.15 4.14 -5.03
CA LYS A 21 24.40 2.71 -4.84
C LYS A 21 24.09 1.88 -6.09
N GLY A 22 23.52 2.49 -7.10
CA GLY A 22 23.25 1.82 -8.38
C GLY A 22 21.97 1.00 -8.40
N ARG A 23 21.11 1.11 -7.39
CA ARG A 23 19.84 0.39 -7.38
C ARG A 23 18.82 1.00 -8.33
N TYR A 24 18.98 2.29 -8.62
CA TYR A 24 18.12 3.02 -9.54
C TYR A 24 19.02 3.87 -10.44
N GLY A 25 18.60 4.04 -11.68
CA GLY A 25 19.39 4.79 -12.64
C GLY A 25 19.30 6.30 -12.48
N SER A 26 18.24 6.80 -11.88
CA SER A 26 18.04 8.24 -11.74
C SER A 26 17.03 8.54 -10.65
N ARG A 27 16.97 9.81 -10.27
CA ARG A 27 15.96 10.32 -9.35
C ARG A 27 14.55 10.06 -9.90
N SER A 28 14.35 10.26 -11.20
CA SER A 28 13.06 10.01 -11.83
C SER A 28 12.63 8.54 -11.70
N GLU A 29 13.56 7.60 -11.81
CA GLU A 29 13.24 6.20 -11.62
C GLU A 29 12.76 5.91 -10.20
N VAL A 30 13.41 6.51 -9.20
CA VAL A 30 12.99 6.33 -7.81
C VAL A 30 11.58 6.87 -7.62
N LEU A 31 11.31 8.06 -8.15
CA LEU A 31 9.98 8.67 -8.01
C LEU A 31 8.91 7.85 -8.70
N ARG A 32 9.22 7.33 -9.90
CA ARG A 32 8.28 6.50 -10.67
C ARG A 32 7.96 5.21 -9.91
N GLU A 33 8.98 4.59 -9.35
CA GLU A 33 8.79 3.39 -8.53
C GLU A 33 7.97 3.69 -7.29
N GLY A 34 8.20 4.84 -6.65
CA GLY A 34 7.43 5.26 -5.49
C GLY A 34 5.94 5.42 -5.82
N VAL A 35 5.64 6.05 -6.94
CA VAL A 35 4.25 6.20 -7.39
C VAL A 35 3.63 4.84 -7.67
N ARG A 36 4.38 3.94 -8.29
CA ARG A 36 3.89 2.58 -8.55
C ARG A 36 3.54 1.86 -7.26
N LEU A 37 4.36 2.00 -6.24
CA LEU A 37 4.10 1.38 -4.94
C LEU A 37 2.87 1.98 -4.26
N VAL A 38 2.65 3.29 -4.41
CA VAL A 38 1.44 3.93 -3.92
C VAL A 38 0.22 3.36 -4.63
N GLN A 39 0.30 3.19 -5.95
CA GLN A 39 -0.79 2.59 -6.72
C GLN A 39 -1.11 1.17 -6.23
N GLU A 40 -0.09 0.37 -5.95
CA GLU A 40 -0.29 -0.96 -5.41
C GLU A 40 -0.97 -0.93 -4.04
N ARG A 41 -0.57 -0.01 -3.19
CA ARG A 41 -1.17 0.16 -1.87
C ARG A 41 -2.65 0.53 -1.99
N GLU A 42 -2.96 1.46 -2.88
CA GLU A 42 -4.35 1.88 -3.10
C GLU A 42 -5.20 0.73 -3.65
N ALA A 43 -4.64 -0.08 -4.54
CA ALA A 43 -5.34 -1.25 -5.06
C ALA A 43 -5.63 -2.28 -3.96
N LYS A 44 -4.68 -2.48 -3.04
CA LYS A 44 -4.89 -3.37 -1.89
C LYS A 44 -5.99 -2.84 -0.98
N TRP A 45 -6.01 -1.54 -0.74
CA TRP A 45 -7.08 -0.91 0.05
C TRP A 45 -8.44 -1.10 -0.59
N ALA A 46 -8.53 -0.90 -1.90
CA ALA A 46 -9.80 -1.09 -2.62
C ALA A 46 -10.30 -2.53 -2.49
N ARG A 47 -9.39 -3.51 -2.60
CA ARG A 47 -9.76 -4.92 -2.43
C ARG A 47 -10.20 -5.21 -1.00
N PHE A 48 -9.51 -4.64 -0.02
CA PHE A 48 -9.88 -4.78 1.38
C PHE A 48 -11.29 -4.23 1.63
N GLU A 49 -11.57 -3.02 1.15
CA GLU A 49 -12.88 -2.42 1.30
C GLU A 49 -13.97 -3.26 0.65
N ALA A 50 -13.70 -3.80 -0.54
CA ALA A 50 -14.66 -4.66 -1.23
C ALA A 50 -14.92 -5.96 -0.46
N GLU A 51 -13.88 -6.56 0.14
CA GLU A 51 -14.04 -7.77 0.94
C GLU A 51 -14.82 -7.49 2.23
N VAL A 52 -14.57 -6.34 2.87
CA VAL A 52 -15.31 -5.95 4.06
C VAL A 52 -16.79 -5.74 3.71
N GLN A 53 -17.06 -5.05 2.61
CA GLN A 53 -18.43 -4.79 2.17
C GLN A 53 -19.15 -6.10 1.84
N LYS A 54 -18.48 -7.02 1.18
CA LYS A 54 -19.03 -8.34 0.91
C LYS A 54 -19.38 -9.09 2.19
N GLY A 55 -18.49 -9.03 3.18
CA GLY A 55 -18.74 -9.67 4.46
C GLY A 55 -19.96 -9.08 5.18
N ILE A 56 -20.11 -7.77 5.13
CA ILE A 56 -21.26 -7.08 5.71
C ILE A 56 -22.54 -7.51 4.98
N ASP A 57 -22.50 -7.51 3.66
CA ASP A 57 -23.66 -7.89 2.84
C ASP A 57 -24.06 -9.34 3.10
N ASP A 58 -23.10 -10.25 3.24
CA ASP A 58 -23.36 -11.64 3.52
C ASP A 58 -23.97 -11.83 4.91
N ALA A 59 -23.49 -11.06 5.88
CA ALA A 59 -24.04 -11.09 7.24
C ALA A 59 -25.49 -10.56 7.28
N ASP A 60 -25.75 -9.48 6.56
CA ASP A 60 -27.10 -8.90 6.46
C ASP A 60 -28.06 -9.86 5.78
N ALA A 61 -27.57 -10.65 4.85
CA ALA A 61 -28.38 -11.67 4.15
C ALA A 61 -28.58 -12.95 4.98
N GLY A 62 -28.07 -12.97 6.21
CA GLY A 62 -28.22 -14.13 7.10
C GLY A 62 -27.31 -15.28 6.78
N ARG A 63 -26.22 -15.02 6.07
CA ARG A 63 -25.25 -16.06 5.71
C ARG A 63 -24.15 -16.16 6.75
N THR A 64 -24.29 -17.11 7.54
CA THR A 64 -23.34 -17.92 8.27
C THR A 64 -22.32 -17.32 9.23
N GLU A 65 -21.70 -16.18 9.03
CA GLU A 65 -20.70 -15.69 9.95
C GLU A 65 -21.08 -14.34 10.51
N ASP A 66 -20.75 -14.15 11.79
CA ASP A 66 -20.85 -12.87 12.47
C ASP A 66 -19.97 -11.86 11.72
N ALA A 67 -20.52 -10.68 11.44
CA ALA A 67 -19.78 -9.63 10.73
C ALA A 67 -18.50 -9.23 11.47
N ASP A 68 -18.50 -9.24 12.80
CA ASP A 68 -17.33 -8.91 13.59
C ASP A 68 -16.21 -9.92 13.37
N VAL A 69 -16.54 -11.20 13.27
CA VAL A 69 -15.55 -12.26 13.03
C VAL A 69 -14.92 -12.09 11.65
N VAL A 70 -15.74 -11.84 10.63
CA VAL A 70 -15.25 -11.60 9.27
C VAL A 70 -14.37 -10.35 9.23
N PHE A 71 -14.81 -9.28 9.85
CA PHE A 71 -14.07 -8.02 9.88
C PHE A 71 -12.70 -8.22 10.55
N ASP A 72 -12.68 -8.86 11.72
CA ASP A 72 -11.43 -9.11 12.45
C ASP A 72 -10.46 -9.96 11.63
N ARG A 73 -10.97 -10.97 10.92
CA ARG A 73 -10.16 -11.83 10.07
C ARG A 73 -9.51 -11.02 8.94
N LEU A 74 -10.29 -10.16 8.30
CA LEU A 74 -9.79 -9.32 7.21
C LEU A 74 -8.77 -8.31 7.71
N ILE A 75 -9.02 -7.69 8.85
CA ILE A 75 -8.06 -6.76 9.46
C ILE A 75 -6.75 -7.47 9.73
N ALA A 76 -6.78 -8.65 10.33
CA ALA A 76 -5.57 -9.42 10.62
C ALA A 76 -4.81 -9.77 9.36
N LYS A 77 -5.51 -10.19 8.31
CA LYS A 77 -4.91 -10.53 7.02
C LYS A 77 -4.18 -9.32 6.43
N TYR A 78 -4.82 -8.17 6.39
CA TYR A 78 -4.25 -6.99 5.76
C TYR A 78 -3.16 -6.35 6.61
N LYS A 79 -3.23 -6.45 7.93
CA LYS A 79 -2.13 -6.03 8.80
C LYS A 79 -0.88 -6.87 8.53
N ALA A 80 -1.03 -8.18 8.37
CA ALA A 80 0.09 -9.05 8.05
C ALA A 80 0.70 -8.70 6.71
N MET A 81 -0.12 -8.39 5.71
CA MET A 81 0.36 -7.96 4.40
C MET A 81 1.09 -6.62 4.47
N ALA A 82 0.56 -5.68 5.24
CA ALA A 82 1.20 -4.37 5.41
C ALA A 82 2.56 -4.50 6.12
N ALA A 83 2.66 -5.36 7.12
CA ALA A 83 3.91 -5.61 7.83
C ALA A 83 4.98 -6.16 6.88
N LYS A 84 4.60 -7.09 6.00
CA LYS A 84 5.53 -7.61 5.00
C LYS A 84 5.96 -6.54 4.00
N SER A 85 5.05 -5.67 3.61
CA SER A 85 5.35 -4.60 2.65
C SER A 85 6.23 -3.51 3.26
N ALA A 86 6.16 -3.31 4.56
CA ALA A 86 6.93 -2.30 5.26
C ALA A 86 8.37 -2.73 5.57
N ALA A 87 8.65 -4.01 5.48
CA ALA A 87 9.96 -4.57 5.82
C ALA A 87 11.04 -4.25 4.80
#